data_3a19534314b230ddc59c14336f3d71e4
#
_entry.id   3a19534314b230ddc59c14336f3d71e4
#
_cell.length_a   1.000
_cell.length_b   1.000
_cell.length_c   1.000
_cell.angle_alpha   90.00
_cell.angle_beta   90.00
_cell.angle_gamma   90.00
#
_symmetry.space_group_name_H-M   'P 1'
#
loop_
_entity.id
_entity.type
_entity.pdbx_description
1 polymer ?
#
loop_
_entity_poly.entity_id
_entity_poly.type
_entity_poly.pdbx_seq_one_letter_code
_entity_poly.pdbx_strand_id
1 'polypeptide(L)'
;MERGINRWLIITAVLAAAFAALAFLIPGESLGSSKEGDEYFPLCEYISVDLLKTDVTVIPYEGDRIRMKYRNDVPLTAELGDNSLTISESGEFVVSLFANEHESYGMYLYLPREYYRDILIYTVSGDVTLGDVDSEKITTVTNSGDITSENTRSLCSFSTASGNILLDFYSVITGSAVQSRTGNAEIVFPKGSSVALD
;
A
#
# COMPACT_ATOMS: atom_id res chain seq x y z
N MET A 1 32.56 10.22 -53.32
CA MET A 1 32.60 10.21 -51.83
C MET A 1 31.17 10.35 -51.34
N GLU A 2 30.43 9.25 -51.24
CA GLU A 2 29.07 9.26 -50.70
C GLU A 2 29.15 9.19 -49.18
N ARG A 3 28.66 10.23 -48.52
CA ARG A 3 28.49 10.25 -47.07
C ARG A 3 27.31 9.35 -46.72
N GLY A 4 27.59 8.17 -46.27
CA GLY A 4 26.58 7.32 -45.62
C GLY A 4 26.00 8.03 -44.41
N ILE A 5 24.79 8.54 -44.54
CA ILE A 5 24.01 9.07 -43.43
C ILE A 5 23.86 7.94 -42.42
N ASN A 6 24.37 8.16 -41.24
CA ASN A 6 24.41 7.15 -40.17
C ASN A 6 22.98 6.76 -39.80
N ARG A 7 22.54 5.56 -40.17
CA ARG A 7 21.18 5.04 -39.96
C ARG A 7 20.74 5.18 -38.48
N TRP A 8 21.70 5.20 -37.58
CA TRP A 8 21.45 5.44 -36.15
C TRP A 8 20.97 6.85 -35.83
N LEU A 9 21.48 7.86 -36.53
CA LEU A 9 21.04 9.27 -36.37
C LEU A 9 19.58 9.47 -36.82
N ILE A 10 19.15 8.73 -37.85
CA ILE A 10 17.75 8.79 -38.30
C ILE A 10 16.83 8.10 -37.31
N ILE A 11 17.23 6.95 -36.75
CA ILE A 11 16.44 6.21 -35.74
C ILE A 11 16.28 7.03 -34.46
N THR A 12 17.34 7.69 -33.99
CA THR A 12 17.26 8.54 -32.78
C THR A 12 16.42 9.79 -33.05
N ALA A 13 16.48 10.40 -34.24
CA ALA A 13 15.66 11.56 -34.57
C ALA A 13 14.16 11.18 -34.69
N VAL A 14 13.85 10.02 -35.28
CA VAL A 14 12.47 9.52 -35.40
C VAL A 14 11.89 9.15 -34.02
N LEU A 15 12.68 8.53 -33.15
CA LEU A 15 12.27 8.23 -31.76
C LEU A 15 12.04 9.52 -30.94
N ALA A 16 12.91 10.52 -31.08
CA ALA A 16 12.73 11.81 -30.40
C ALA A 16 11.50 12.58 -30.92
N ALA A 17 11.22 12.54 -32.22
CA ALA A 17 10.04 13.15 -32.81
C ALA A 17 8.74 12.43 -32.40
N ALA A 18 8.76 11.09 -32.30
CA ALA A 18 7.62 10.29 -31.82
C ALA A 18 7.33 10.59 -30.33
N PHE A 19 8.37 10.75 -29.52
CA PHE A 19 8.22 11.12 -28.09
C PHE A 19 7.65 12.54 -27.93
N ALA A 20 8.12 13.51 -28.74
CA ALA A 20 7.60 14.88 -28.74
C ALA A 20 6.15 14.95 -29.23
N ALA A 21 5.77 14.13 -30.20
CA ALA A 21 4.39 14.06 -30.69
C ALA A 21 3.44 13.41 -29.68
N LEU A 22 3.91 12.41 -28.90
CA LEU A 22 3.13 11.79 -27.83
C LEU A 22 2.90 12.78 -26.68
N ALA A 23 3.90 13.60 -26.35
CA ALA A 23 3.77 14.63 -25.30
C ALA A 23 2.77 15.75 -25.67
N PHE A 24 2.51 15.96 -26.97
CA PHE A 24 1.56 16.97 -27.45
C PHE A 24 0.11 16.44 -27.57
N LEU A 25 -0.08 15.12 -27.51
CA LEU A 25 -1.40 14.47 -27.60
C LEU A 25 -2.01 14.17 -26.24
N ILE A 26 -1.30 14.44 -25.15
CA ILE A 26 -1.89 14.42 -23.82
C ILE A 26 -2.61 15.76 -23.65
N PRO A 27 -3.96 15.80 -23.62
CA PRO A 27 -4.65 17.03 -23.27
C PRO A 27 -4.10 17.48 -21.92
N GLY A 28 -3.60 18.71 -21.82
CA GLY A 28 -3.16 19.27 -20.57
C GLY A 28 -4.37 19.28 -19.62
N GLU A 29 -4.46 18.22 -18.81
CA GLU A 29 -5.33 18.26 -17.65
C GLU A 29 -4.78 19.36 -16.75
N SER A 30 -5.60 20.40 -16.58
CA SER A 30 -5.38 21.45 -15.60
C SER A 30 -4.92 20.79 -14.31
N LEU A 31 -3.88 21.35 -13.67
CA LEU A 31 -3.54 21.13 -12.27
C LEU A 31 -4.78 21.42 -11.41
N GLY A 32 -5.74 20.52 -11.47
CA GLY A 32 -6.97 20.53 -10.71
C GLY A 32 -6.70 20.03 -9.31
N SER A 33 -7.26 20.69 -8.33
CA SER A 33 -7.24 20.29 -6.92
C SER A 33 -7.42 18.77 -6.81
N SER A 34 -6.50 18.10 -6.13
CA SER A 34 -6.61 16.67 -5.81
C SER A 34 -7.99 16.44 -5.16
N LYS A 35 -8.87 15.71 -5.83
CA LYS A 35 -10.16 15.33 -5.26
C LYS A 35 -9.89 14.13 -4.35
N GLU A 36 -10.41 14.17 -3.14
CA GLU A 36 -10.43 13.02 -2.26
C GLU A 36 -11.52 12.04 -2.72
N GLY A 37 -11.17 10.77 -2.85
CA GLY A 37 -12.13 9.69 -2.97
C GLY A 37 -12.67 9.33 -1.58
N ASP A 38 -13.96 9.02 -1.47
CA ASP A 38 -14.61 8.61 -0.22
C ASP A 38 -15.68 7.57 -0.57
N GLU A 39 -15.34 6.30 -0.39
CA GLU A 39 -16.17 5.18 -0.79
C GLU A 39 -16.57 4.33 0.42
N TYR A 40 -17.77 3.73 0.33
CA TYR A 40 -18.35 2.93 1.40
C TYR A 40 -18.72 1.55 0.89
N PHE A 41 -18.32 0.51 1.63
CA PHE A 41 -18.57 -0.90 1.31
C PHE A 41 -19.35 -1.58 2.44
N PRO A 42 -20.12 -2.63 2.14
CA PRO A 42 -20.74 -3.46 3.16
C PRO A 42 -19.66 -4.14 4.02
N LEU A 43 -20.06 -4.58 5.22
CA LEU A 43 -19.22 -5.42 6.05
C LEU A 43 -18.87 -6.73 5.33
N CYS A 44 -17.61 -7.14 5.46
CA CYS A 44 -17.12 -8.43 5.00
C CYS A 44 -16.04 -8.94 5.96
N GLU A 45 -15.79 -10.24 5.98
CA GLU A 45 -14.83 -10.85 6.89
C GLU A 45 -13.39 -10.90 6.33
N TYR A 46 -13.25 -10.82 5.01
CA TYR A 46 -11.95 -10.91 4.33
C TYR A 46 -11.63 -9.61 3.63
N ILE A 47 -10.47 -9.06 3.94
CA ILE A 47 -9.98 -7.81 3.34
C ILE A 47 -8.62 -8.07 2.72
N SER A 48 -8.48 -7.73 1.44
CA SER A 48 -7.23 -7.80 0.69
C SER A 48 -6.89 -6.44 0.10
N VAL A 49 -5.69 -5.96 0.37
CA VAL A 49 -5.17 -4.68 -0.14
C VAL A 49 -3.86 -4.97 -0.86
N ASP A 50 -3.77 -4.61 -2.14
CA ASP A 50 -2.61 -4.82 -3.00
C ASP A 50 -2.19 -3.49 -3.65
N LEU A 51 -1.15 -2.88 -3.11
CA LEU A 51 -0.69 -1.54 -3.47
C LEU A 51 0.73 -1.57 -4.02
N LEU A 52 1.06 -0.57 -4.80
CA LEU A 52 2.41 -0.39 -5.36
C LEU A 52 3.24 0.56 -4.50
N LYS A 53 2.79 1.79 -4.34
CA LYS A 53 3.52 2.86 -3.63
C LYS A 53 2.68 3.69 -2.67
N THR A 54 1.41 3.36 -2.58
CA THR A 54 0.48 4.07 -1.71
C THR A 54 0.64 3.61 -0.27
N ASP A 55 0.80 4.54 0.65
CA ASP A 55 0.75 4.25 2.07
C ASP A 55 -0.67 3.87 2.48
N VAL A 56 -0.80 2.93 3.39
CA VAL A 56 -2.10 2.54 3.92
C VAL A 56 -2.16 2.69 5.43
N THR A 57 -3.21 3.36 5.90
CA THR A 57 -3.53 3.46 7.31
C THR A 57 -4.88 2.81 7.56
N VAL A 58 -4.89 1.72 8.34
CA VAL A 58 -6.10 1.04 8.77
C VAL A 58 -6.54 1.60 10.11
N ILE A 59 -7.76 2.14 10.17
CA ILE A 59 -8.30 2.86 11.32
C ILE A 59 -9.58 2.18 11.80
N PRO A 60 -9.60 1.60 13.02
CA PRO A 60 -10.84 1.12 13.60
C PRO A 60 -11.76 2.30 13.94
N TYR A 61 -13.05 2.18 13.66
CA TYR A 61 -14.00 3.26 13.96
C TYR A 61 -15.39 2.72 14.33
N GLU A 62 -16.21 3.61 14.92
CA GLU A 62 -17.60 3.30 15.28
C GLU A 62 -18.51 3.57 14.08
N GLY A 63 -18.66 2.57 13.22
CA GLY A 63 -19.50 2.63 12.02
C GLY A 63 -20.04 1.26 11.67
N ASP A 64 -20.92 1.20 10.67
CA ASP A 64 -21.59 0.00 10.20
C ASP A 64 -21.16 -0.43 8.78
N ARG A 65 -20.24 0.30 8.18
CA ARG A 65 -19.74 0.06 6.82
C ARG A 65 -18.23 0.28 6.76
N ILE A 66 -17.54 -0.47 5.93
CA ILE A 66 -16.15 -0.21 5.59
C ILE A 66 -16.10 1.08 4.77
N ARG A 67 -15.16 1.98 5.11
CA ARG A 67 -14.97 3.24 4.40
C ARG A 67 -13.54 3.37 3.92
N MET A 68 -13.36 3.70 2.67
CA MET A 68 -12.07 3.98 2.05
C MET A 68 -11.98 5.45 1.65
N LYS A 69 -10.96 6.14 2.16
CA LYS A 69 -10.59 7.48 1.74
C LYS A 69 -9.24 7.48 1.05
N TYR A 70 -9.13 8.14 -0.08
CA TYR A 70 -7.88 8.22 -0.83
C TYR A 70 -7.86 9.47 -1.71
N ARG A 71 -6.69 9.81 -2.23
CA ARG A 71 -6.56 10.86 -3.26
C ARG A 71 -6.92 10.29 -4.62
N ASN A 72 -7.74 11.00 -5.41
CA ASN A 72 -8.19 10.56 -6.74
C ASN A 72 -7.08 10.53 -7.81
N ASP A 73 -5.89 11.01 -7.49
CA ASP A 73 -4.70 10.88 -8.34
C ASP A 73 -4.02 9.50 -8.21
N VAL A 74 -4.47 8.69 -7.24
CA VAL A 74 -4.05 7.30 -7.09
C VAL A 74 -5.06 6.39 -7.79
N PRO A 75 -4.65 5.57 -8.76
CA PRO A 75 -5.56 4.70 -9.50
C PRO A 75 -5.93 3.47 -8.66
N LEU A 76 -6.77 3.64 -7.66
CA LEU A 76 -7.29 2.54 -6.84
C LEU A 76 -8.57 1.97 -7.46
N THR A 77 -8.72 0.67 -7.37
CA THR A 77 -9.92 -0.08 -7.69
C THR A 77 -10.34 -0.91 -6.50
N ALA A 78 -11.65 -0.99 -6.25
CA ALA A 78 -12.20 -1.82 -5.18
C ALA A 78 -13.23 -2.80 -5.74
N GLU A 79 -13.06 -4.08 -5.45
CA GLU A 79 -13.93 -5.16 -5.90
C GLU A 79 -14.54 -5.88 -4.70
N LEU A 80 -15.87 -6.06 -4.75
CA LEU A 80 -16.61 -6.80 -3.74
C LEU A 80 -16.85 -8.23 -4.20
N GLY A 81 -16.43 -9.20 -3.39
CA GLY A 81 -16.85 -10.59 -3.48
C GLY A 81 -18.04 -10.90 -2.54
N ASP A 82 -18.38 -12.16 -2.38
CA ASP A 82 -19.51 -12.58 -1.51
C ASP A 82 -19.32 -12.19 -0.05
N ASN A 83 -18.10 -12.26 0.46
CA ASN A 83 -17.74 -11.89 1.84
C ASN A 83 -16.33 -11.28 1.89
N SER A 84 -15.90 -10.63 0.83
CA SER A 84 -14.56 -10.08 0.69
C SER A 84 -14.56 -8.71 0.02
N LEU A 85 -13.61 -7.88 0.41
CA LEU A 85 -13.26 -6.62 -0.25
C LEU A 85 -11.82 -6.72 -0.71
N THR A 86 -11.58 -6.52 -2.00
CA THR A 86 -10.25 -6.44 -2.60
C THR A 86 -10.02 -5.03 -3.10
N ILE A 87 -8.96 -4.39 -2.62
CA ILE A 87 -8.52 -3.06 -3.04
C ILE A 87 -7.18 -3.22 -3.75
N SER A 88 -7.07 -2.69 -4.96
CA SER A 88 -5.85 -2.81 -5.76
C SER A 88 -5.43 -1.45 -6.31
N GLU A 89 -4.13 -1.17 -6.31
CA GLU A 89 -3.55 -0.05 -7.02
C GLU A 89 -3.21 -0.49 -8.44
N SER A 90 -3.95 0.05 -9.44
CA SER A 90 -3.63 -0.21 -10.84
C SER A 90 -2.55 0.78 -11.29
N GLY A 91 -1.36 0.30 -11.62
CA GLY A 91 -0.28 1.12 -12.14
C GLY A 91 0.25 0.57 -13.45
N GLU A 92 0.10 1.33 -14.54
CA GLU A 92 1.18 1.32 -15.51
C GLU A 92 2.37 1.99 -14.81
N PHE A 93 3.49 1.29 -14.77
CA PHE A 93 4.74 1.83 -14.24
C PHE A 93 5.22 2.96 -15.15
N VAL A 94 4.55 4.11 -15.10
CA VAL A 94 5.05 5.32 -15.73
C VAL A 94 6.21 5.77 -14.85
N VAL A 95 7.44 5.47 -15.33
CA VAL A 95 8.64 6.09 -14.78
C VAL A 95 8.52 7.58 -15.02
N SER A 96 7.90 8.29 -14.11
CA SER A 96 7.91 9.75 -14.09
C SER A 96 9.30 10.18 -13.66
N LEU A 97 10.17 10.43 -14.65
CA LEU A 97 11.54 10.96 -14.44
C LEU A 97 11.53 12.36 -13.79
N PHE A 98 10.36 12.92 -13.49
CA PHE A 98 10.17 14.28 -12.96
C PHE A 98 9.18 14.34 -11.81
N ALA A 99 8.79 13.23 -11.22
CA ALA A 99 7.98 13.26 -10.01
C ALA A 99 8.82 13.83 -8.85
N ASN A 100 8.39 14.95 -8.30
CA ASN A 100 8.93 15.45 -7.03
C ASN A 100 8.64 14.41 -5.95
N GLU A 101 9.68 13.83 -5.37
CA GLU A 101 9.70 12.64 -4.50
C GLU A 101 9.04 12.85 -3.11
N HIS A 102 8.17 13.81 -2.90
CA HIS A 102 7.69 14.16 -1.55
C HIS A 102 6.18 14.21 -1.35
N GLU A 103 5.37 13.78 -2.30
CA GLU A 103 3.95 13.62 -2.01
C GLU A 103 3.68 12.14 -1.66
N SER A 104 3.59 11.85 -0.36
CA SER A 104 3.07 10.58 0.12
C SER A 104 1.62 10.44 -0.31
N TYR A 105 1.33 9.45 -1.12
CA TYR A 105 -0.02 9.10 -1.51
C TYR A 105 -0.59 8.18 -0.44
N GLY A 106 -1.59 8.63 0.30
CA GLY A 106 -2.17 7.87 1.39
C GLY A 106 -3.57 7.36 1.08
N MET A 107 -3.82 6.12 1.49
CA MET A 107 -5.15 5.53 1.59
C MET A 107 -5.48 5.29 3.06
N TYR A 108 -6.65 5.71 3.48
CA TYR A 108 -7.19 5.46 4.81
C TYR A 108 -8.33 4.46 4.70
N LEU A 109 -8.18 3.31 5.33
CA LEU A 109 -9.19 2.26 5.38
C LEU A 109 -9.79 2.23 6.78
N TYR A 110 -11.00 2.75 6.91
CA TYR A 110 -11.75 2.74 8.15
C TYR A 110 -12.52 1.44 8.25
N LEU A 111 -12.20 0.65 9.26
CA LEU A 111 -12.84 -0.62 9.54
C LEU A 111 -13.74 -0.51 10.77
N PRO A 112 -15.03 -0.87 10.66
CA PRO A 112 -15.89 -1.03 11.83
C PRO A 112 -15.27 -1.95 12.87
N ARG A 113 -15.57 -1.71 14.17
CA ARG A 113 -15.09 -2.57 15.27
C ARG A 113 -15.83 -3.90 15.29
N GLU A 114 -15.61 -4.67 14.25
CA GLU A 114 -16.11 -6.03 14.06
C GLU A 114 -14.93 -7.01 14.04
N TYR A 115 -15.22 -8.29 14.13
CA TYR A 115 -14.20 -9.33 14.03
C TYR A 115 -13.99 -9.76 12.58
N TYR A 116 -12.77 -9.60 12.08
CA TYR A 116 -12.36 -10.00 10.73
C TYR A 116 -11.69 -11.38 10.73
N ARG A 117 -11.85 -12.15 9.66
CA ARG A 117 -11.17 -13.44 9.50
C ARG A 117 -9.73 -13.27 9.04
N ASP A 118 -9.54 -12.51 7.99
CA ASP A 118 -8.20 -12.29 7.43
C ASP A 118 -8.10 -10.88 6.86
N ILE A 119 -7.05 -10.18 7.26
CA ILE A 119 -6.67 -8.89 6.69
C ILE A 119 -5.30 -9.08 6.06
N LEU A 120 -5.24 -8.96 4.74
CA LEU A 120 -4.06 -9.15 3.93
C LEU A 120 -3.67 -7.83 3.28
N ILE A 121 -2.46 -7.34 3.54
CA ILE A 121 -1.95 -6.09 2.98
C ILE A 121 -0.62 -6.35 2.30
N TYR A 122 -0.57 -6.11 1.00
CA TYR A 122 0.65 -6.09 0.21
C TYR A 122 0.92 -4.69 -0.30
N THR A 123 2.17 -4.25 -0.20
CA THR A 123 2.65 -3.04 -0.88
C THR A 123 4.08 -3.24 -1.36
N VAL A 124 4.46 -2.55 -2.42
CA VAL A 124 5.86 -2.61 -2.88
C VAL A 124 6.72 -1.61 -2.12
N SER A 125 6.25 -0.39 -1.92
CA SER A 125 7.04 0.66 -1.26
C SER A 125 6.25 1.60 -0.34
N GLY A 126 4.96 1.36 -0.16
CA GLY A 126 4.13 2.12 0.77
C GLY A 126 4.34 1.68 2.22
N ASP A 127 4.20 2.61 3.15
CA ASP A 127 4.17 2.34 4.57
C ASP A 127 2.81 1.80 5.00
N VAL A 128 2.80 0.92 5.98
CA VAL A 128 1.58 0.31 6.51
C VAL A 128 1.43 0.64 7.99
N THR A 129 0.34 1.31 8.32
CA THR A 129 -0.02 1.59 9.72
C THR A 129 -1.35 0.90 10.06
N LEU A 130 -1.33 0.08 11.08
CA LEU A 130 -2.47 -0.68 11.57
C LEU A 130 -2.86 -0.19 12.96
N GLY A 131 -4.09 0.29 13.11
CA GLY A 131 -4.68 0.56 14.42
C GLY A 131 -5.14 -0.72 15.13
N ASP A 132 -5.81 -0.56 16.26
CA ASP A 132 -6.37 -1.64 17.11
C ASP A 132 -7.57 -2.33 16.40
N VAL A 133 -7.26 -3.14 15.38
CA VAL A 133 -8.27 -3.92 14.63
C VAL A 133 -8.32 -5.34 15.15
N ASP A 134 -9.54 -5.84 15.36
CA ASP A 134 -9.78 -7.20 15.85
C ASP A 134 -9.95 -8.18 14.68
N SER A 135 -9.04 -9.15 14.58
CA SER A 135 -9.10 -10.16 13.52
C SER A 135 -8.46 -11.49 13.96
N GLU A 136 -8.80 -12.58 13.27
CA GLU A 136 -8.15 -13.86 13.48
C GLU A 136 -6.69 -13.80 13.02
N LYS A 137 -6.46 -13.17 11.85
CA LYS A 137 -5.13 -13.05 11.28
C LYS A 137 -4.93 -11.74 10.52
N ILE A 138 -3.73 -11.17 10.67
CA ILE A 138 -3.26 -10.04 9.85
C ILE A 138 -1.96 -10.44 9.17
N THR A 139 -1.92 -10.33 7.86
CA THR A 139 -0.69 -10.52 7.08
C THR A 139 -0.32 -9.21 6.40
N THR A 140 0.87 -8.71 6.66
CA THR A 140 1.39 -7.49 6.02
C THR A 140 2.76 -7.75 5.42
N VAL A 141 2.87 -7.48 4.13
CA VAL A 141 4.12 -7.66 3.38
C VAL A 141 4.42 -6.39 2.60
N THR A 142 5.60 -5.85 2.78
CA THR A 142 6.13 -4.75 1.96
C THR A 142 7.53 -5.08 1.45
N ASN A 143 7.95 -4.48 0.37
CA ASN A 143 9.34 -4.62 -0.07
C ASN A 143 10.25 -3.54 0.54
N SER A 144 9.78 -2.29 0.65
CA SER A 144 10.60 -1.19 1.17
C SER A 144 9.88 -0.18 2.07
N GLY A 145 8.68 -0.49 2.51
CA GLY A 145 7.93 0.34 3.47
C GLY A 145 8.14 -0.10 4.92
N ASP A 146 7.85 0.79 5.85
CA ASP A 146 7.79 0.51 7.27
C ASP A 146 6.42 -0.09 7.64
N ILE A 147 6.38 -0.95 8.65
CA ILE A 147 5.15 -1.54 9.17
C ILE A 147 5.00 -1.13 10.63
N THR A 148 3.91 -0.45 10.96
CA THR A 148 3.57 -0.10 12.34
C THR A 148 2.22 -0.70 12.71
N SER A 149 2.15 -1.38 13.85
CA SER A 149 0.89 -1.93 14.37
C SER A 149 0.76 -1.67 15.86
N GLU A 150 -0.38 -1.11 16.26
CA GLU A 150 -0.66 -0.72 17.64
C GLU A 150 -1.74 -1.62 18.25
N ASN A 151 -1.55 -1.99 19.53
CA ASN A 151 -2.51 -2.77 20.33
C ASN A 151 -2.99 -4.07 19.69
N THR A 152 -2.11 -4.76 18.99
CA THR A 152 -2.45 -5.93 18.19
C THR A 152 -2.96 -7.10 19.02
N ARG A 153 -4.08 -7.68 18.61
CA ARG A 153 -4.74 -8.86 19.23
C ARG A 153 -4.84 -10.05 18.31
N SER A 154 -4.31 -9.91 17.11
CA SER A 154 -4.42 -10.87 16.00
C SER A 154 -3.16 -11.71 15.84
N LEU A 155 -3.28 -12.87 15.23
CA LEU A 155 -2.14 -13.61 14.74
C LEU A 155 -1.48 -12.80 13.61
N CYS A 156 -0.23 -12.38 13.81
CA CYS A 156 0.48 -11.50 12.89
C CYS A 156 1.51 -12.22 12.04
N SER A 157 1.56 -11.89 10.77
CA SER A 157 2.65 -12.28 9.87
C SER A 157 3.13 -11.03 9.14
N PHE A 158 4.16 -10.34 9.69
CA PHE A 158 4.68 -9.10 9.15
C PHE A 158 6.06 -9.28 8.54
N SER A 159 6.23 -8.81 7.32
CA SER A 159 7.49 -8.97 6.59
C SER A 159 7.81 -7.73 5.75
N THR A 160 9.05 -7.25 5.86
CA THR A 160 9.60 -6.23 4.97
C THR A 160 10.99 -6.63 4.49
N ALA A 161 11.37 -6.27 3.27
CA ALA A 161 12.73 -6.52 2.79
C ALA A 161 13.69 -5.39 3.20
N SER A 162 13.24 -4.12 3.25
CA SER A 162 14.10 -3.00 3.64
C SER A 162 13.34 -1.88 4.34
N GLY A 163 12.63 -2.23 5.39
CA GLY A 163 11.91 -1.28 6.25
C GLY A 163 12.01 -1.69 7.71
N ASN A 164 11.47 -0.85 8.58
CA ASN A 164 11.37 -1.14 10.00
C ASN A 164 10.00 -1.73 10.32
N ILE A 165 9.93 -2.53 11.36
CA ILE A 165 8.67 -3.07 11.89
C ILE A 165 8.57 -2.64 13.35
N LEU A 166 7.49 -1.94 13.69
CA LEU A 166 7.09 -1.66 15.07
C LEU A 166 5.78 -2.39 15.33
N LEU A 167 5.80 -3.36 16.24
CA LEU A 167 4.64 -4.15 16.60
C LEU A 167 4.41 -4.05 18.10
N ASP A 168 3.29 -3.46 18.51
CA ASP A 168 2.83 -3.42 19.88
C ASP A 168 1.68 -4.42 20.08
N PHE A 169 1.90 -5.42 20.94
CA PHE A 169 0.92 -6.41 21.29
C PHE A 169 0.08 -6.00 22.51
N TYR A 170 -1.24 -5.99 22.36
CA TYR A 170 -2.15 -5.96 23.49
C TYR A 170 -2.12 -7.28 24.28
N SER A 171 -2.07 -8.41 23.58
CA SER A 171 -1.91 -9.75 24.15
C SER A 171 -1.02 -10.59 23.23
N VAL A 172 -0.17 -11.43 23.82
CA VAL A 172 0.72 -12.31 23.04
C VAL A 172 -0.07 -13.42 22.39
N ILE A 173 0.03 -13.53 21.07
CA ILE A 173 -0.59 -14.60 20.29
C ILE A 173 0.50 -15.49 19.71
N THR A 174 0.45 -16.76 20.10
CA THR A 174 1.42 -17.77 19.66
C THR A 174 1.33 -18.00 18.15
N GLY A 175 2.47 -18.07 17.49
CA GLY A 175 2.57 -18.33 16.05
C GLY A 175 2.69 -17.05 15.21
N SER A 176 2.72 -15.87 15.83
CA SER A 176 3.04 -14.64 15.11
C SER A 176 4.48 -14.66 14.60
N ALA A 177 4.70 -14.13 13.38
CA ALA A 177 5.99 -14.05 12.72
C ALA A 177 6.28 -12.61 12.31
N VAL A 178 7.50 -12.15 12.58
CA VAL A 178 7.98 -10.83 12.21
C VAL A 178 9.34 -10.96 11.55
N GLN A 179 9.50 -10.42 10.35
CA GLN A 179 10.74 -10.49 9.60
C GLN A 179 11.07 -9.17 8.91
N SER A 180 12.22 -8.59 9.24
CA SER A 180 12.85 -7.54 8.44
C SER A 180 14.21 -8.03 7.94
N ARG A 181 14.49 -7.89 6.65
CA ARG A 181 15.79 -8.33 6.09
C ARG A 181 16.86 -7.27 6.31
N THR A 182 16.55 -6.00 6.05
CA THR A 182 17.43 -4.85 6.24
C THR A 182 16.64 -3.72 6.90
N GLY A 183 16.68 -3.68 8.19
CA GLY A 183 15.94 -2.74 9.03
C GLY A 183 15.82 -3.29 10.44
N ASN A 184 15.15 -2.56 11.29
CA ASN A 184 14.95 -2.93 12.68
C ASN A 184 13.53 -3.53 12.84
N ALA A 185 13.42 -4.54 13.71
CA ALA A 185 12.13 -5.00 14.21
C ALA A 185 12.07 -4.73 15.71
N GLU A 186 11.15 -3.89 16.12
CA GLU A 186 10.86 -3.61 17.53
C GLU A 186 9.51 -4.22 17.88
N ILE A 187 9.51 -5.11 18.87
CA ILE A 187 8.31 -5.80 19.32
C ILE A 187 8.08 -5.46 20.79
N VAL A 188 6.97 -4.83 21.07
CA VAL A 188 6.53 -4.45 22.41
C VAL A 188 5.54 -5.48 22.94
N PHE A 189 5.84 -6.05 24.09
CA PHE A 189 4.97 -7.05 24.73
C PHE A 189 4.31 -6.46 25.98
N PRO A 190 3.09 -6.90 26.34
CA PRO A 190 2.45 -6.52 27.59
C PRO A 190 3.31 -6.90 28.79
N LYS A 191 3.22 -6.11 29.86
CA LYS A 191 3.95 -6.41 31.11
C LYS A 191 3.59 -7.79 31.66
N GLY A 192 4.61 -8.57 31.99
CA GLY A 192 4.44 -9.91 32.55
C GLY A 192 4.31 -11.02 31.50
N SER A 193 4.46 -10.72 30.23
CA SER A 193 4.52 -11.73 29.18
C SER A 193 5.76 -12.59 29.32
N SER A 194 5.60 -13.90 29.06
CA SER A 194 6.71 -14.83 28.88
C SER A 194 6.78 -15.21 27.40
N VAL A 195 7.85 -14.83 26.73
CA VAL A 195 8.00 -14.96 25.28
C VAL A 195 9.28 -15.78 25.00
N ALA A 196 9.16 -16.77 24.13
CA ALA A 196 10.30 -17.45 23.52
C ALA A 196 10.47 -16.89 22.11
N LEU A 197 11.67 -16.48 21.77
CA LEU A 197 12.05 -16.02 20.42
C LEU A 197 12.95 -17.09 19.81
N ASP A 198 12.59 -17.52 18.59
CA ASP A 198 13.36 -18.50 17.79
C ASP A 198 14.16 -17.78 16.69
#